data_98f6e7184963a7bbaf6208214b2d4a63
#
_entry.id   98f6e7184963a7bbaf6208214b2d4a63
#
_cell.length_a   1.000
_cell.length_b   1.000
_cell.length_c   1.000
_cell.angle_alpha   90.00
_cell.angle_beta   90.00
_cell.angle_gamma   90.00
#
_symmetry.space_group_name_H-M   'P 1'
#
loop_
_entity.id
_entity.type
_entity.pdbx_description
1 polymer ?
#
loop_
_entity_poly.entity_id
_entity_poly.type
_entity_poly.pdbx_seq_one_letter_code
_entity_poly.pdbx_strand_id
1 'polypeptide(L)'
;HKQPLFPGAFAIYGHGNVACIGQAMEEYKNELPGYRGHHEQYMALTGIGYSRAMRRKQIFIATSSVGPGSTNMVTAAAVALSNRLPILFLPGDTFASRLPDPVLQQVENFFGPSETVNDAFKPVSRYFDRITRPEQIIQSLPGAIQMMLDPADCGPACLSLCQDTQGEIFDYPEEFFKERVHNIWRPRPDDFQIKEAAEKIKSSKNPIII
;
A
#
# COMPACT_ATOMS: atom_id res chain seq x y z
N HIS A 1 -8.76 3.50 -22.23
CA HIS A 1 -7.31 3.64 -22.37
C HIS A 1 -6.63 2.89 -21.24
N LYS A 2 -5.65 2.02 -21.57
CA LYS A 2 -4.78 1.37 -20.57
C LYS A 2 -3.91 2.45 -19.91
N GLN A 3 -3.80 2.41 -18.59
CA GLN A 3 -2.92 3.28 -17.81
C GLN A 3 -2.27 2.43 -16.70
N PRO A 4 -1.05 2.77 -16.24
CA PRO A 4 -0.40 2.02 -15.17
C PRO A 4 -1.25 2.09 -13.91
N LEU A 5 -1.35 0.98 -13.20
CA LEU A 5 -2.02 0.93 -11.89
C LEU A 5 -1.24 1.76 -10.86
N PHE A 6 0.08 1.63 -10.89
CA PHE A 6 0.99 2.40 -10.04
C PHE A 6 1.71 3.46 -10.90
N PRO A 7 1.28 4.74 -10.86
CA PRO A 7 1.90 5.82 -11.63
C PRO A 7 3.20 6.31 -11.02
N GLY A 8 3.53 5.87 -9.80
CA GLY A 8 4.75 6.23 -9.11
C GLY A 8 4.76 5.82 -7.65
N ALA A 9 5.87 6.07 -7.00
CA ALA A 9 6.07 5.79 -5.59
C ALA A 9 6.60 7.02 -4.85
N PHE A 10 6.02 7.33 -3.70
CA PHE A 10 6.61 8.24 -2.74
C PHE A 10 7.63 7.49 -1.88
N ALA A 11 8.80 8.08 -1.68
CA ALA A 11 9.88 7.45 -0.94
C ALA A 11 10.59 8.42 0.02
N ILE A 12 10.86 7.94 1.22
CA ILE A 12 11.90 8.48 2.09
C ILE A 12 12.85 7.33 2.42
N TYR A 13 14.10 7.50 2.05
CA TYR A 13 15.10 6.45 2.15
C TYR A 13 15.82 6.49 3.49
N GLY A 14 16.11 5.33 4.01
CA GLY A 14 16.93 5.07 5.18
C GLY A 14 17.38 3.61 5.20
N HIS A 15 17.87 3.13 6.32
CA HIS A 15 18.49 1.79 6.42
C HIS A 15 17.59 0.64 5.95
N GLY A 16 16.26 0.78 6.14
CA GLY A 16 15.32 -0.30 5.82
C GLY A 16 14.97 -0.43 4.33
N ASN A 17 15.31 0.55 3.48
CA ASN A 17 14.85 0.53 2.09
C ASN A 17 15.80 1.15 1.07
N VAL A 18 16.93 1.78 1.49
CA VAL A 18 17.78 2.53 0.55
C VAL A 18 18.61 1.63 -0.35
N ALA A 19 19.15 0.53 0.19
CA ALA A 19 20.10 -0.30 -0.54
C ALA A 19 19.48 -1.07 -1.71
N CYS A 20 18.34 -1.69 -1.49
CA CYS A 20 17.71 -2.58 -2.48
C CYS A 20 16.52 -1.92 -3.17
N ILE A 21 15.49 -1.49 -2.43
CA ILE A 21 14.34 -0.79 -3.01
C ILE A 21 14.77 0.52 -3.66
N GLY A 22 15.64 1.29 -3.00
CA GLY A 22 16.12 2.56 -3.54
C GLY A 22 16.92 2.38 -4.83
N GLN A 23 17.78 1.37 -4.90
CA GLN A 23 18.51 1.01 -6.11
C GLN A 23 17.56 0.59 -7.23
N ALA A 24 16.61 -0.31 -6.95
CA ALA A 24 15.63 -0.75 -7.94
C ALA A 24 14.79 0.44 -8.46
N MET A 25 14.37 1.34 -7.60
CA MET A 25 13.63 2.55 -8.01
C MET A 25 14.46 3.49 -8.89
N GLU A 26 15.78 3.58 -8.69
CA GLU A 26 16.64 4.36 -9.57
C GLU A 26 16.83 3.67 -10.93
N GLU A 27 16.99 2.35 -10.95
CA GLU A 27 17.13 1.57 -12.19
C GLU A 27 15.86 1.63 -13.05
N TYR A 28 14.69 1.55 -12.44
CA TYR A 28 13.39 1.53 -13.11
C TYR A 28 12.63 2.86 -13.04
N LYS A 29 13.32 3.98 -12.84
CA LYS A 29 12.70 5.31 -12.67
C LYS A 29 11.84 5.78 -13.84
N ASN A 30 12.10 5.28 -15.04
CA ASN A 30 11.29 5.60 -16.22
C ASN A 30 9.96 4.84 -16.25
N GLU A 31 9.87 3.71 -15.58
CA GLU A 31 8.68 2.85 -15.51
C GLU A 31 7.87 3.11 -14.24
N LEU A 32 8.57 3.31 -13.11
CA LEU A 32 7.99 3.63 -11.82
C LEU A 32 8.69 4.87 -11.22
N PRO A 33 8.27 6.08 -11.58
CA PRO A 33 8.85 7.32 -11.07
C PRO A 33 8.82 7.41 -9.55
N GLY A 34 9.96 7.76 -8.95
CA GLY A 34 10.10 7.99 -7.52
C GLY A 34 9.95 9.47 -7.16
N TYR A 35 9.14 9.77 -6.15
CA TYR A 35 8.96 11.11 -5.62
C TYR A 35 9.42 11.17 -4.17
N ARG A 36 10.40 12.01 -3.89
CA ARG A 36 10.91 12.17 -2.53
C ARG A 36 9.93 13.02 -1.71
N GLY A 37 9.46 12.45 -0.58
CA GLY A 37 8.69 13.18 0.42
C GLY A 37 9.57 13.91 1.43
N HIS A 38 8.97 14.84 2.18
CA HIS A 38 9.62 15.51 3.32
C HIS A 38 9.22 14.89 4.66
N HIS A 39 8.14 14.11 4.68
CA HIS A 39 7.63 13.43 5.87
C HIS A 39 6.77 12.24 5.42
N GLU A 40 6.96 11.08 6.04
CA GLU A 40 6.35 9.82 5.60
C GLU A 40 4.83 9.85 5.65
N GLN A 41 4.25 10.42 6.69
CA GLN A 41 2.80 10.57 6.79
C GLN A 41 2.24 11.46 5.68
N TYR A 42 2.91 12.58 5.39
CA TYR A 42 2.40 13.54 4.39
C TYR A 42 2.49 12.97 2.98
N MET A 43 3.58 12.27 2.63
CA MET A 43 3.67 11.64 1.32
C MET A 43 2.62 10.55 1.13
N ALA A 44 2.36 9.76 2.17
CA ALA A 44 1.32 8.74 2.13
C ALA A 44 -0.08 9.36 2.00
N LEU A 45 -0.39 10.41 2.76
CA LEU A 45 -1.66 11.16 2.62
C LEU A 45 -1.81 11.78 1.22
N THR A 46 -0.72 12.25 0.60
CA THR A 46 -0.72 12.74 -0.78
C THR A 46 -1.09 11.63 -1.76
N GLY A 47 -0.49 10.44 -1.61
CA GLY A 47 -0.84 9.27 -2.42
C GLY A 47 -2.30 8.85 -2.29
N ILE A 48 -2.85 8.90 -1.08
CA ILE A 48 -4.27 8.63 -0.80
C ILE A 48 -5.16 9.68 -1.47
N GLY A 49 -4.81 10.96 -1.36
CA GLY A 49 -5.51 12.05 -2.04
C GLY A 49 -5.52 11.89 -3.55
N TYR A 50 -4.39 11.48 -4.14
CA TYR A 50 -4.30 11.17 -5.56
C TYR A 50 -5.23 10.01 -5.95
N SER A 51 -5.20 8.89 -5.22
CA SER A 51 -6.08 7.74 -5.48
C SER A 51 -7.55 8.12 -5.42
N ARG A 52 -7.93 9.01 -4.49
CA ARG A 52 -9.28 9.57 -4.40
C ARG A 52 -9.63 10.40 -5.64
N ALA A 53 -8.75 11.32 -6.06
CA ALA A 53 -8.96 12.17 -7.23
C ALA A 53 -9.08 11.33 -8.52
N MET A 54 -8.28 10.28 -8.63
CA MET A 54 -8.32 9.32 -9.75
C MET A 54 -9.46 8.29 -9.64
N ARG A 55 -10.32 8.42 -8.63
CA ARG A 55 -11.43 7.49 -8.39
C ARG A 55 -10.97 6.04 -8.27
N ARG A 56 -9.86 5.81 -7.58
CA ARG A 56 -9.20 4.50 -7.36
C ARG A 56 -8.70 3.79 -8.63
N LYS A 57 -8.59 4.51 -9.78
CA LYS A 57 -8.07 3.93 -11.03
C LYS A 57 -6.56 3.85 -11.04
N GLN A 58 -5.89 4.68 -10.24
CA GLN A 58 -4.45 4.66 -10.03
C GLN A 58 -4.17 4.76 -8.53
N ILE A 59 -3.11 4.09 -8.12
CA ILE A 59 -2.74 3.90 -6.71
C ILE A 59 -1.27 4.26 -6.57
N PHE A 60 -0.91 5.10 -5.60
CA PHE A 60 0.49 5.35 -5.28
C PHE A 60 1.04 4.29 -4.33
N ILE A 61 2.34 4.07 -4.45
CA ILE A 61 3.15 3.34 -3.49
C ILE A 61 3.74 4.35 -2.50
N ALA A 62 3.87 3.97 -1.22
CA ALA A 62 4.62 4.72 -0.22
C ALA A 62 5.62 3.80 0.45
N THR A 63 6.91 4.10 0.33
CA THR A 63 8.00 3.37 0.98
C THR A 63 8.78 4.24 1.94
N SER A 64 9.17 3.68 3.05
CA SER A 64 9.97 4.35 4.07
C SER A 64 11.01 3.41 4.68
N SER A 65 11.92 4.00 5.43
CA SER A 65 12.84 3.25 6.27
C SER A 65 12.09 2.43 7.32
N VAL A 66 12.78 1.51 7.96
CA VAL A 66 12.32 0.73 9.10
C VAL A 66 12.08 1.60 10.35
N GLY A 67 11.33 1.11 11.29
CA GLY A 67 11.15 1.71 12.61
C GLY A 67 10.37 3.03 12.59
N PRO A 68 10.96 4.15 13.05
CA PRO A 68 10.27 5.44 13.13
C PRO A 68 9.74 5.94 11.77
N GLY A 69 10.47 5.71 10.67
CA GLY A 69 10.01 6.07 9.33
C GLY A 69 8.75 5.31 8.94
N SER A 70 8.71 4.03 9.22
CA SER A 70 7.56 3.18 8.98
C SER A 70 6.35 3.59 9.83
N THR A 71 6.54 3.77 11.14
CA THR A 71 5.44 4.12 12.06
C THR A 71 4.79 5.46 11.73
N ASN A 72 5.51 6.40 11.14
CA ASN A 72 4.95 7.66 10.65
C ASN A 72 3.85 7.47 9.59
N MET A 73 3.81 6.35 8.88
CA MET A 73 2.77 6.09 7.88
C MET A 73 1.50 5.44 8.45
N VAL A 74 1.52 4.94 9.68
CA VAL A 74 0.39 4.21 10.29
C VAL A 74 -0.88 5.07 10.35
N THR A 75 -0.77 6.36 10.71
CA THR A 75 -1.88 7.30 10.70
C THR A 75 -2.50 7.45 9.30
N ALA A 76 -1.66 7.52 8.26
CA ALA A 76 -2.15 7.58 6.88
C ALA A 76 -2.87 6.29 6.47
N ALA A 77 -2.39 5.13 6.91
CA ALA A 77 -3.07 3.85 6.68
C ALA A 77 -4.47 3.84 7.33
N ALA A 78 -4.60 4.34 8.56
CA ALA A 78 -5.89 4.46 9.24
C ALA A 78 -6.86 5.39 8.49
N VAL A 79 -6.36 6.52 7.95
CA VAL A 79 -7.15 7.43 7.10
C VAL A 79 -7.60 6.73 5.81
N ALA A 80 -6.71 5.99 5.15
CA ALA A 80 -7.04 5.24 3.94
C ALA A 80 -8.09 4.16 4.22
N LEU A 81 -7.94 3.41 5.32
CA LEU A 81 -8.88 2.37 5.72
C LEU A 81 -10.28 2.93 5.98
N SER A 82 -10.40 3.98 6.78
CA SER A 82 -11.68 4.59 7.13
C SER A 82 -12.40 5.19 5.92
N ASN A 83 -11.66 5.67 4.93
CA ASN A 83 -12.20 6.23 3.69
C ASN A 83 -12.33 5.23 2.53
N ARG A 84 -11.96 3.97 2.72
CA ARG A 84 -11.93 2.93 1.68
C ARG A 84 -11.16 3.37 0.44
N LEU A 85 -9.96 3.91 0.68
CA LEU A 85 -9.06 4.37 -0.37
C LEU A 85 -7.82 3.48 -0.46
N PRO A 86 -7.40 3.10 -1.66
CA PRO A 86 -6.23 2.26 -1.82
C PRO A 86 -4.93 3.06 -1.76
N ILE A 87 -3.95 2.46 -1.14
CA ILE A 87 -2.54 2.81 -1.19
C ILE A 87 -1.73 1.57 -0.88
N LEU A 88 -0.58 1.39 -1.52
CA LEU A 88 0.35 0.31 -1.21
C LEU A 88 1.49 0.84 -0.34
N PHE A 89 1.56 0.36 0.89
CA PHE A 89 2.68 0.61 1.78
C PHE A 89 3.75 -0.47 1.62
N LEU A 90 4.99 -0.04 1.42
CA LEU A 90 6.18 -0.89 1.36
C LEU A 90 7.23 -0.41 2.38
N PRO A 91 6.93 -0.45 3.68
CA PRO A 91 7.92 -0.09 4.68
C PRO A 91 9.04 -1.13 4.77
N GLY A 92 10.27 -0.68 5.05
CA GLY A 92 11.31 -1.56 5.53
C GLY A 92 10.92 -2.20 6.87
N ASP A 93 11.37 -3.42 7.13
CA ASP A 93 11.16 -4.11 8.40
C ASP A 93 12.48 -4.63 8.96
N THR A 94 12.45 -5.15 10.17
CA THR A 94 13.61 -5.76 10.84
C THR A 94 14.19 -6.91 10.02
N PHE A 95 15.43 -7.28 10.29
CA PHE A 95 16.04 -8.45 9.65
C PHE A 95 15.24 -9.72 9.94
N ALA A 96 14.82 -10.43 8.89
CA ALA A 96 14.13 -11.71 9.02
C ALA A 96 15.00 -12.76 9.74
N SER A 97 16.30 -12.74 9.47
CA SER A 97 17.28 -13.65 10.09
C SER A 97 17.50 -13.39 11.58
N ARG A 98 17.24 -12.16 12.06
CA ARG A 98 17.50 -11.71 13.43
C ARG A 98 18.95 -11.85 13.91
N LEU A 99 19.88 -12.10 12.97
CA LEU A 99 21.30 -12.28 13.31
C LEU A 99 21.98 -10.98 13.76
N PRO A 100 21.80 -9.84 13.05
CA PRO A 100 22.27 -8.55 13.53
C PRO A 100 21.33 -8.04 14.62
N ASP A 101 21.87 -7.79 15.82
CA ASP A 101 21.11 -7.31 16.96
C ASP A 101 22.06 -6.61 17.98
N PRO A 102 21.83 -5.33 18.30
CA PRO A 102 20.84 -4.43 17.74
C PRO A 102 21.22 -3.85 16.37
N VAL A 103 20.22 -3.48 15.58
CA VAL A 103 20.39 -2.78 14.29
C VAL A 103 19.78 -1.39 14.34
N LEU A 104 20.43 -0.44 13.68
CA LEU A 104 20.01 0.95 13.65
C LEU A 104 18.56 1.11 13.18
N GLN A 105 17.75 1.82 13.95
CA GLN A 105 16.34 2.17 13.70
C GLN A 105 15.34 1.01 13.66
N GLN A 106 15.72 -0.23 13.90
CA GLN A 106 14.78 -1.35 13.81
C GLN A 106 13.75 -1.39 14.94
N VAL A 107 14.05 -0.78 16.08
CA VAL A 107 13.14 -0.76 17.24
C VAL A 107 12.75 -2.19 17.64
N GLU A 108 13.76 -3.05 17.84
CA GLU A 108 13.59 -4.46 18.13
C GLU A 108 12.89 -4.67 19.48
N ASN A 109 12.05 -5.70 19.52
CA ASN A 109 11.46 -6.19 20.78
C ASN A 109 12.19 -7.47 21.21
N PHE A 110 13.15 -7.35 22.12
CA PHE A 110 13.96 -8.49 22.59
C PHE A 110 13.17 -9.53 23.35
N PHE A 111 12.01 -9.18 23.92
CA PHE A 111 11.12 -10.10 24.63
C PHE A 111 10.01 -10.68 23.76
N GLY A 112 9.81 -10.11 22.56
CA GLY A 112 8.84 -10.56 21.58
C GLY A 112 9.42 -10.52 20.15
N PRO A 113 10.43 -11.37 19.86
CA PRO A 113 11.23 -11.24 18.64
C PRO A 113 10.46 -11.52 17.34
N SER A 114 9.23 -12.00 17.41
CA SER A 114 8.33 -12.16 16.27
C SER A 114 7.53 -10.89 15.94
N GLU A 115 7.51 -9.92 16.85
CA GLU A 115 6.82 -8.67 16.71
C GLU A 115 7.75 -7.56 16.21
N THR A 116 7.25 -6.72 15.33
CA THR A 116 7.96 -5.51 14.90
C THR A 116 7.00 -4.32 14.97
N VAL A 117 7.53 -3.10 14.92
CA VAL A 117 6.67 -1.91 14.89
C VAL A 117 5.73 -1.87 13.70
N ASN A 118 6.05 -2.60 12.62
CA ASN A 118 5.20 -2.70 11.45
C ASN A 118 3.91 -3.51 11.70
N ASP A 119 3.84 -4.26 12.80
CA ASP A 119 2.58 -4.91 13.20
C ASP A 119 1.47 -3.89 13.48
N ALA A 120 1.82 -2.62 13.73
CA ALA A 120 0.86 -1.52 13.84
C ALA A 120 0.04 -1.28 12.54
N PHE A 121 0.51 -1.76 11.39
CA PHE A 121 -0.28 -1.71 10.15
C PHE A 121 -1.42 -2.74 10.10
N LYS A 122 -1.34 -3.85 10.86
CA LYS A 122 -2.35 -4.91 10.82
C LYS A 122 -3.77 -4.42 11.06
N PRO A 123 -4.06 -3.67 12.14
CA PRO A 123 -5.42 -3.20 12.42
C PRO A 123 -5.89 -2.06 11.49
N VAL A 124 -4.98 -1.42 10.76
CA VAL A 124 -5.27 -0.27 9.91
C VAL A 124 -5.08 -0.54 8.41
N SER A 125 -4.92 -1.80 8.02
CA SER A 125 -4.83 -2.23 6.62
C SER A 125 -5.86 -3.29 6.29
N ARG A 126 -6.29 -3.35 5.04
CA ARG A 126 -7.14 -4.45 4.53
C ARG A 126 -6.33 -5.68 4.18
N TYR A 127 -5.09 -5.49 3.83
CA TYR A 127 -4.15 -6.57 3.59
C TYR A 127 -2.82 -6.23 4.26
N PHE A 128 -2.26 -7.17 4.99
CA PHE A 128 -0.96 -7.06 5.60
C PHE A 128 -0.21 -8.37 5.43
N ASP A 129 1.03 -8.28 4.96
CA ASP A 129 1.97 -9.40 5.00
C ASP A 129 3.37 -8.90 5.32
N ARG A 130 4.15 -9.73 5.99
CA ARG A 130 5.58 -9.51 6.25
C ARG A 130 6.39 -10.43 5.37
N ILE A 131 7.14 -9.84 4.45
CA ILE A 131 7.98 -10.57 3.50
C ILE A 131 9.31 -10.89 4.18
N THR A 132 9.42 -12.11 4.63
CA THR A 132 10.61 -12.66 5.29
C THR A 132 11.42 -13.58 4.38
N ARG A 133 10.88 -13.87 3.19
CA ARG A 133 11.51 -14.64 2.12
C ARG A 133 11.06 -14.12 0.76
N PRO A 134 11.95 -14.06 -0.24
CA PRO A 134 11.62 -13.42 -1.52
C PRO A 134 10.43 -14.06 -2.25
N GLU A 135 10.24 -15.37 -2.18
CA GLU A 135 9.17 -16.09 -2.86
C GLU A 135 7.76 -15.70 -2.38
N GLN A 136 7.62 -15.17 -1.16
CA GLN A 136 6.32 -14.77 -0.63
C GLN A 136 5.65 -13.67 -1.45
N ILE A 137 6.43 -12.81 -2.12
CA ILE A 137 5.90 -11.72 -2.94
C ILE A 137 5.03 -12.23 -4.10
N ILE A 138 5.23 -13.47 -4.56
CA ILE A 138 4.48 -14.08 -5.66
C ILE A 138 2.98 -14.17 -5.33
N GLN A 139 2.64 -14.40 -4.07
CA GLN A 139 1.24 -14.44 -3.61
C GLN A 139 0.81 -13.12 -2.99
N SER A 140 1.69 -12.48 -2.21
CA SER A 140 1.34 -11.32 -1.40
C SER A 140 1.05 -10.09 -2.25
N LEU A 141 1.82 -9.84 -3.31
CA LEU A 141 1.57 -8.67 -4.16
C LEU A 141 0.25 -8.78 -4.94
N PRO A 142 -0.08 -9.89 -5.62
CA PRO A 142 -1.40 -10.04 -6.23
C PRO A 142 -2.55 -9.97 -5.23
N GLY A 143 -2.40 -10.55 -4.04
CA GLY A 143 -3.40 -10.47 -2.96
C GLY A 143 -3.63 -9.03 -2.49
N ALA A 144 -2.57 -8.27 -2.27
CA ALA A 144 -2.62 -6.85 -1.93
C ALA A 144 -3.34 -6.04 -3.03
N ILE A 145 -2.99 -6.26 -4.29
CA ILE A 145 -3.63 -5.59 -5.44
C ILE A 145 -5.13 -5.92 -5.48
N GLN A 146 -5.50 -7.18 -5.32
CA GLN A 146 -6.89 -7.60 -5.31
C GLN A 146 -7.71 -6.85 -4.24
N MET A 147 -7.20 -6.77 -3.01
CA MET A 147 -7.87 -6.05 -1.92
C MET A 147 -7.96 -4.54 -2.17
N MET A 148 -6.91 -3.94 -2.73
CA MET A 148 -6.92 -2.51 -3.09
C MET A 148 -7.91 -2.18 -4.21
N LEU A 149 -8.27 -3.13 -5.05
CA LEU A 149 -9.20 -2.97 -6.18
C LEU A 149 -10.60 -3.47 -5.87
N ASP A 150 -10.84 -4.04 -4.70
CA ASP A 150 -12.16 -4.53 -4.31
C ASP A 150 -13.19 -3.37 -4.34
N PRO A 151 -14.35 -3.53 -5.00
CA PRO A 151 -15.34 -2.46 -5.10
C PRO A 151 -16.06 -2.15 -3.79
N ALA A 152 -16.21 -3.14 -2.92
CA ALA A 152 -16.96 -3.03 -1.68
C ALA A 152 -16.06 -2.75 -0.47
N ASP A 153 -14.94 -3.46 -0.37
CA ASP A 153 -14.06 -3.46 0.81
C ASP A 153 -12.65 -2.96 0.52
N CYS A 154 -12.53 -2.02 -0.41
CA CYS A 154 -11.28 -1.37 -0.77
C CYS A 154 -10.61 -0.72 0.45
N GLY A 155 -9.29 -0.76 0.49
CA GLY A 155 -8.51 -0.10 1.51
C GLY A 155 -7.00 -0.22 1.27
N PRO A 156 -6.18 0.23 2.22
CA PRO A 156 -4.74 0.15 2.13
C PRO A 156 -4.25 -1.28 2.24
N ALA A 157 -3.15 -1.57 1.54
CA ALA A 157 -2.38 -2.79 1.70
C ALA A 157 -0.96 -2.45 2.20
N CYS A 158 -0.41 -3.29 3.04
CA CYS A 158 0.95 -3.18 3.55
C CYS A 158 1.70 -4.49 3.31
N LEU A 159 2.80 -4.40 2.58
CA LEU A 159 3.79 -5.45 2.45
C LEU A 159 5.05 -4.97 3.15
N SER A 160 5.26 -5.49 4.34
CA SER A 160 6.40 -5.14 5.20
C SER A 160 7.62 -5.93 4.74
N LEU A 161 8.66 -5.22 4.28
CA LEU A 161 9.80 -5.83 3.58
C LEU A 161 11.00 -5.93 4.52
N CYS A 162 11.32 -7.13 4.99
CA CYS A 162 12.50 -7.36 5.82
C CYS A 162 13.77 -6.94 5.08
N GLN A 163 14.64 -6.21 5.76
CA GLN A 163 15.78 -5.54 5.14
C GLN A 163 16.76 -6.52 4.47
N ASP A 164 17.06 -7.65 5.10
CA ASP A 164 17.91 -8.69 4.55
C ASP A 164 17.25 -9.41 3.37
N THR A 165 15.95 -9.70 3.47
CA THR A 165 15.18 -10.35 2.41
C THR A 165 15.15 -9.54 1.11
N GLN A 166 15.18 -8.20 1.19
CA GLN A 166 15.22 -7.36 -0.01
C GLN A 166 16.46 -7.62 -0.89
N GLY A 167 17.55 -8.10 -0.31
CA GLY A 167 18.80 -8.40 -1.02
C GLY A 167 18.96 -9.86 -1.43
N GLU A 168 18.00 -10.73 -1.09
CA GLU A 168 18.06 -12.14 -1.45
C GLU A 168 17.74 -12.38 -2.92
N ILE A 169 18.44 -13.34 -3.53
CA ILE A 169 18.21 -13.75 -4.91
C ILE A 169 17.20 -14.89 -4.93
N PHE A 170 16.23 -14.79 -5.84
CA PHE A 170 15.25 -15.83 -6.06
C PHE A 170 14.94 -15.98 -7.55
N ASP A 171 14.71 -17.19 -8.03
CA ASP A 171 14.36 -17.47 -9.41
C ASP A 171 12.83 -17.37 -9.60
N TYR A 172 12.36 -16.17 -9.94
CA TYR A 172 10.94 -15.89 -10.10
C TYR A 172 10.39 -16.50 -11.39
N PRO A 173 9.19 -17.10 -11.36
CA PRO A 173 8.52 -17.55 -12.59
C PRO A 173 8.26 -16.39 -13.56
N GLU A 174 8.50 -16.57 -14.85
CA GLU A 174 8.23 -15.55 -15.87
C GLU A 174 6.77 -15.07 -15.85
N GLU A 175 5.84 -15.94 -15.48
CA GLU A 175 4.41 -15.64 -15.33
C GLU A 175 4.14 -14.52 -14.32
N PHE A 176 4.99 -14.37 -13.32
CA PHE A 176 4.87 -13.31 -12.33
C PHE A 176 5.02 -11.92 -12.94
N PHE A 177 5.85 -11.77 -13.97
CA PHE A 177 6.15 -10.49 -14.63
C PHE A 177 5.21 -10.17 -15.80
N LYS A 178 4.29 -11.05 -16.16
CA LYS A 178 3.36 -10.78 -17.26
C LYS A 178 2.43 -9.62 -16.96
N GLU A 179 2.24 -8.76 -17.96
CA GLU A 179 1.29 -7.65 -17.87
C GLU A 179 -0.11 -8.18 -17.55
N ARG A 180 -0.74 -7.62 -16.53
CA ARG A 180 -2.11 -7.92 -16.11
C ARG A 180 -2.99 -6.69 -16.24
N VAL A 181 -4.16 -6.86 -16.83
CA VAL A 181 -5.16 -5.79 -16.94
C VAL A 181 -6.17 -5.94 -15.83
N HIS A 182 -6.24 -4.94 -14.97
CA HIS A 182 -7.19 -4.88 -13.87
C HIS A 182 -8.40 -4.02 -14.24
N ASN A 183 -9.60 -4.57 -14.06
CA ASN A 183 -10.85 -3.85 -14.25
C ASN A 183 -11.39 -3.42 -12.88
N ILE A 184 -11.68 -2.12 -12.73
CA ILE A 184 -12.28 -1.60 -11.51
C ILE A 184 -13.80 -1.68 -11.63
N TRP A 185 -14.37 -2.66 -11.01
CA TRP A 185 -15.81 -2.88 -11.01
C TRP A 185 -16.52 -1.80 -10.19
N ARG A 186 -17.64 -1.31 -10.73
CA ARG A 186 -18.49 -0.34 -10.03
C ARG A 186 -19.90 -0.90 -10.04
N PRO A 187 -20.39 -1.42 -8.90
CA PRO A 187 -21.75 -1.87 -8.78
C PRO A 187 -22.72 -0.75 -9.17
N ARG A 188 -23.72 -1.08 -9.93
CA ARG A 188 -24.81 -0.15 -10.24
C ARG A 188 -25.96 -0.44 -9.28
N PRO A 189 -26.67 0.60 -8.80
CA PRO A 189 -27.91 0.39 -8.08
C PRO A 189 -28.93 -0.27 -9.00
N ASP A 190 -29.85 -1.05 -8.45
CA ASP A 190 -30.96 -1.59 -9.23
C ASP A 190 -32.02 -0.52 -9.54
N ASP A 191 -32.88 -0.82 -10.53
CA ASP A 191 -33.89 0.13 -11.00
C ASP A 191 -34.92 0.48 -9.91
N PHE A 192 -35.19 -0.44 -8.99
CA PHE A 192 -36.09 -0.18 -7.88
C PHE A 192 -35.52 0.86 -6.93
N GLN A 193 -34.25 0.72 -6.53
CA GLN A 193 -33.56 1.69 -5.67
C GLN A 193 -33.48 3.08 -6.31
N ILE A 194 -33.24 3.12 -7.62
CA ILE A 194 -33.20 4.40 -8.37
C ILE A 194 -34.56 5.08 -8.36
N LYS A 195 -35.64 4.32 -8.61
CA LYS A 195 -37.02 4.85 -8.59
C LYS A 195 -37.40 5.37 -7.21
N GLU A 196 -37.16 4.60 -6.16
CA GLU A 196 -37.45 4.98 -4.78
C GLU A 196 -36.72 6.28 -4.39
N ALA A 197 -35.42 6.37 -4.70
CA ALA A 197 -34.63 7.57 -4.44
C ALA A 197 -35.16 8.78 -5.23
N ALA A 198 -35.52 8.60 -6.49
CA ALA A 198 -36.05 9.65 -7.34
C ALA A 198 -37.42 10.17 -6.81
N GLU A 199 -38.29 9.28 -6.34
CA GLU A 199 -39.59 9.66 -5.74
C GLU A 199 -39.39 10.45 -4.44
N LYS A 200 -38.48 10.02 -3.57
CA LYS A 200 -38.15 10.76 -2.34
C LYS A 200 -37.61 12.16 -2.64
N ILE A 201 -36.73 12.30 -3.61
CA ILE A 201 -36.17 13.60 -4.02
C ILE A 201 -37.30 14.49 -4.58
N LYS A 202 -38.15 13.96 -5.47
CA LYS A 202 -39.25 14.72 -6.10
C LYS A 202 -40.30 15.20 -5.11
N SER A 203 -40.63 14.37 -4.09
CA SER A 203 -41.60 14.69 -3.06
C SER A 203 -41.09 15.61 -1.96
N SER A 204 -39.77 15.78 -1.87
CA SER A 204 -39.13 16.62 -0.86
C SER A 204 -39.17 18.10 -1.24
N LYS A 205 -39.50 18.96 -0.27
CA LYS A 205 -39.48 20.42 -0.46
C LYS A 205 -38.06 21.00 -0.41
N ASN A 206 -37.19 20.41 0.42
CA ASN A 206 -35.80 20.85 0.61
C ASN A 206 -34.89 19.64 0.72
N PRO A 207 -34.57 18.94 -0.39
CA PRO A 207 -33.72 17.75 -0.33
C PRO A 207 -32.28 18.13 0.00
N ILE A 208 -31.66 17.36 0.90
CA ILE A 208 -30.24 17.43 1.23
C ILE A 208 -29.63 16.07 0.91
N ILE A 209 -28.51 16.07 0.21
CA ILE A 209 -27.70 14.89 -0.07
C ILE A 209 -26.44 14.98 0.80
N ILE A 210 -26.22 13.97 1.65
CA ILE A 210 -25.08 13.89 2.57
C ILE A 210 -24.07 12.83 2.04
#